data_959ac870d7fa9d03e1cc44079da6fc9c
#
_entry.id   959ac870d7fa9d03e1cc44079da6fc9c
#
_cell.length_a   1.000
_cell.length_b   1.000
_cell.length_c   1.000
_cell.angle_alpha   90.00
_cell.angle_beta   90.00
_cell.angle_gamma   90.00
#
_symmetry.space_group_name_H-M   'P 1'
#
loop_
_entity.id
_entity.type
_entity.pdbx_description
1 polymer ?
#
loop_
_entity_poly.entity_id
_entity_poly.type
_entity_poly.pdbx_seq_one_letter_code
_entity_poly.pdbx_strand_id
1 'polypeptide(L)'
;MNWEDRIESYGRLTGFPRSLFVGEDGRVVGTWIMGNDYRVKTGYYGGYPAGYLKRVAALFPDRQRVLHVFSGQVDLAAMPGDTVDCNPALAPTYVADAHDLRAVPLAEYDLVGYLPRVLV
;
A
#
# COMPACT_ATOMS: atom_id res chain seq x y z
N MET A 1 1.04 -17.09 -6.98
CA MET A 1 2.27 -16.50 -7.57
C MET A 1 3.40 -16.57 -6.55
N ASN A 2 4.55 -17.02 -6.96
CA ASN A 2 5.75 -16.93 -6.13
C ASN A 2 6.39 -15.53 -6.23
N TRP A 3 7.46 -15.29 -5.48
CA TRP A 3 8.10 -13.97 -5.49
C TRP A 3 8.78 -13.66 -6.81
N GLU A 4 9.33 -14.65 -7.51
CA GLU A 4 9.92 -14.46 -8.85
C GLU A 4 8.86 -14.00 -9.85
N ASP A 5 7.68 -14.61 -9.85
CA ASP A 5 6.57 -14.21 -10.71
C ASP A 5 6.10 -12.78 -10.37
N ARG A 6 6.05 -12.43 -9.10
CA ARG A 6 5.65 -11.09 -8.67
C ARG A 6 6.64 -10.03 -9.12
N ILE A 7 7.93 -10.31 -8.99
CA ILE A 7 8.99 -9.38 -9.43
C ILE A 7 8.96 -9.21 -10.94
N GLU A 8 8.73 -10.28 -11.70
CA GLU A 8 8.57 -10.21 -13.15
C GLU A 8 7.36 -9.34 -13.53
N SER A 9 6.22 -9.58 -12.89
CA SER A 9 5.01 -8.77 -13.09
C SER A 9 5.26 -7.31 -12.78
N TYR A 10 5.93 -7.03 -11.67
CA TYR A 10 6.30 -5.68 -11.28
C TYR A 10 7.17 -5.00 -12.34
N GLY A 11 8.22 -5.67 -12.80
CA GLY A 11 9.11 -5.13 -13.83
C GLY A 11 8.39 -4.82 -15.14
N ARG A 12 7.50 -5.71 -15.56
CA ARG A 12 6.72 -5.55 -16.78
C ARG A 12 5.72 -4.39 -16.68
N LEU A 13 5.02 -4.28 -15.54
CA LEU A 13 3.96 -3.29 -15.37
C LEU A 13 4.47 -1.90 -15.01
N THR A 14 5.63 -1.80 -14.37
CA THR A 14 6.22 -0.52 -13.98
C THR A 14 7.34 -0.03 -14.90
N GLY A 15 7.93 -0.91 -15.68
CA GLY A 15 9.11 -0.59 -16.49
C GLY A 15 10.42 -0.56 -15.71
N PHE A 16 10.45 -1.09 -14.47
CA PHE A 16 11.64 -1.11 -13.62
C PHE A 16 12.05 -2.55 -13.26
N PRO A 17 12.55 -3.35 -14.21
CA PRO A 17 12.78 -4.78 -14.00
C PRO A 17 13.91 -5.10 -13.02
N ARG A 18 14.77 -4.15 -12.72
CA ARG A 18 15.94 -4.35 -11.84
C ARG A 18 15.81 -3.73 -10.47
N SER A 19 14.62 -3.19 -10.13
CA SER A 19 14.46 -2.49 -8.86
C SER A 19 14.22 -3.42 -7.67
N LEU A 20 13.78 -4.65 -7.91
CA LEU A 20 13.50 -5.64 -6.87
C LEU A 20 14.19 -6.97 -7.19
N PHE A 21 14.62 -7.67 -6.15
CA PHE A 21 15.19 -9.02 -6.26
C PHE A 21 14.95 -9.81 -4.97
N VAL A 22 15.05 -11.12 -5.07
CA VAL A 22 14.97 -12.00 -3.90
C VAL A 22 16.37 -12.17 -3.32
N GLY A 23 16.54 -11.81 -2.05
CA GLY A 23 17.80 -11.99 -1.34
C GLY A 23 18.06 -13.45 -0.96
N GLU A 24 19.23 -13.72 -0.42
CA GLU A 24 19.67 -15.07 0.00
C GLU A 24 18.75 -15.67 1.07
N ASP A 25 18.15 -14.85 1.92
CA ASP A 25 17.24 -15.25 2.98
C ASP A 25 15.77 -15.41 2.51
N GLY A 26 15.52 -15.31 1.21
CA GLY A 26 14.18 -15.40 0.64
C GLY A 26 13.34 -14.14 0.75
N ARG A 27 13.89 -13.06 1.28
CA ARG A 27 13.18 -11.77 1.37
C ARG A 27 13.33 -10.98 0.08
N VAL A 28 12.30 -10.23 -0.26
CA VAL A 28 12.35 -9.29 -1.37
C VAL A 28 13.07 -8.03 -0.92
N VAL A 29 14.08 -7.66 -1.68
CA VAL A 29 14.93 -6.49 -1.42
C VAL A 29 14.93 -5.62 -2.66
N GLY A 30 14.94 -4.31 -2.46
CA GLY A 30 15.04 -3.39 -3.59
C GLY A 30 14.86 -1.95 -3.15
N THR A 31 14.78 -1.08 -4.13
CA THR A 31 14.62 0.36 -3.90
C THR A 31 13.45 0.89 -4.71
N TRP A 32 12.54 1.56 -4.03
CA TRP A 32 11.49 2.34 -4.67
C TRP A 32 11.80 3.82 -4.49
N ILE A 33 12.04 4.50 -5.61
CA ILE A 33 12.17 5.95 -5.61
C ILE A 33 10.81 6.52 -5.96
N MET A 34 10.15 7.07 -4.95
CA MET A 34 8.82 7.66 -5.08
C MET A 34 8.92 9.12 -4.67
N GLY A 35 8.83 10.00 -5.65
CA GLY A 35 8.81 11.42 -5.38
C GLY A 35 7.54 11.88 -4.68
N ASN A 36 7.56 13.07 -4.10
CA ASN A 36 6.35 13.74 -3.67
C ASN A 36 5.59 14.27 -4.88
N ASP A 37 4.29 14.08 -4.90
CA ASP A 37 3.45 14.74 -5.89
C ASP A 37 3.04 16.12 -5.36
N TYR A 38 3.80 17.13 -5.73
CA TYR A 38 3.53 18.51 -5.31
C TYR A 38 2.24 19.09 -5.89
N ARG A 39 1.64 18.42 -6.86
CA ARG A 39 0.39 18.87 -7.48
C ARG A 39 -0.84 18.44 -6.70
N VAL A 40 -0.69 17.48 -5.81
CA VAL A 40 -1.78 16.99 -4.97
C VAL A 40 -1.52 17.39 -3.53
N LYS A 41 -2.25 18.42 -3.07
CA LYS A 41 -2.22 18.82 -1.66
C LYS A 41 -3.35 18.10 -0.95
N THR A 42 -3.03 17.02 -0.26
CA THR A 42 -4.05 16.27 0.48
C THR A 42 -4.40 16.93 1.81
N GLY A 43 -3.52 17.75 2.37
CA GLY A 43 -3.71 18.37 3.68
C GLY A 43 -3.67 17.40 4.85
N TYR A 44 -3.45 16.11 4.60
CA TYR A 44 -3.42 15.07 5.63
C TYR A 44 -2.06 14.43 5.73
N TYR A 45 -1.59 14.25 6.97
CA TYR A 45 -0.40 13.46 7.24
C TYR A 45 -0.70 11.99 7.02
N GLY A 46 0.25 11.26 6.44
CA GLY A 46 0.18 9.82 6.30
C GLY A 46 -0.48 9.33 5.01
N GLY A 47 -0.71 10.21 4.04
CA GLY A 47 -1.08 9.77 2.70
C GLY A 47 0.04 8.98 2.04
N TYR A 48 -0.31 8.05 1.14
CA TYR A 48 0.70 7.31 0.40
C TYR A 48 1.50 8.24 -0.53
N PRO A 49 2.81 8.01 -0.68
CA PRO A 49 3.60 8.72 -1.69
C PRO A 49 3.04 8.51 -3.10
N ALA A 50 3.30 9.47 -3.99
CA ALA A 50 2.93 9.33 -5.39
C ALA A 50 3.50 8.05 -6.00
N GLY A 51 2.66 7.30 -6.69
CA GLY A 51 3.06 6.05 -7.32
C GLY A 51 3.15 4.83 -6.40
N TYR A 52 2.97 4.99 -5.09
CA TYR A 52 3.03 3.87 -4.15
C TYR A 52 1.99 2.79 -4.47
N LEU A 53 0.72 3.17 -4.60
CA LEU A 53 -0.37 2.23 -4.87
C LEU A 53 -0.18 1.52 -6.21
N LYS A 54 0.29 2.23 -7.22
CA LYS A 54 0.56 1.66 -8.54
C LYS A 54 1.65 0.58 -8.48
N ARG A 55 2.68 0.80 -7.66
CA ARG A 55 3.76 -0.18 -7.47
C ARG A 55 3.29 -1.40 -6.69
N VAL A 56 2.51 -1.19 -5.64
CA VAL A 56 1.92 -2.29 -4.87
C VAL A 56 0.98 -3.12 -5.74
N ALA A 57 0.13 -2.48 -6.53
CA ALA A 57 -0.77 -3.17 -7.46
C ALA A 57 0.01 -3.99 -8.50
N ALA A 58 1.13 -3.47 -8.99
CA ALA A 58 1.98 -4.19 -9.95
C ALA A 58 2.66 -5.42 -9.33
N LEU A 59 2.98 -5.36 -8.04
CA LEU A 59 3.61 -6.47 -7.31
C LEU A 59 2.59 -7.53 -6.85
N PHE A 60 1.35 -7.13 -6.61
CA PHE A 60 0.27 -8.01 -6.13
C PHE A 60 -0.97 -7.94 -7.03
N PRO A 61 -0.84 -8.28 -8.34
CA PRO A 61 -1.97 -8.14 -9.27
C PRO A 61 -3.09 -9.14 -9.02
N ASP A 62 -2.83 -10.19 -8.24
CA ASP A 62 -3.76 -11.27 -7.93
C ASP A 62 -4.55 -11.05 -6.63
N ARG A 63 -4.31 -9.97 -5.90
CA ARG A 63 -5.00 -9.67 -4.65
C ARG A 63 -6.32 -8.95 -4.92
N GLN A 64 -7.38 -9.39 -4.27
CA GLN A 64 -8.74 -8.92 -4.51
C GLN A 64 -9.36 -8.21 -3.30
N ARG A 65 -8.98 -8.60 -2.08
CA ARG A 65 -9.53 -8.03 -0.85
C ARG A 65 -8.45 -7.26 -0.10
N VAL A 66 -8.37 -5.98 -0.41
CA VAL A 66 -7.32 -5.08 0.10
C VAL A 66 -7.87 -4.27 1.27
N LEU A 67 -7.07 -4.15 2.32
CA LEU A 67 -7.30 -3.24 3.43
C LEU A 67 -6.19 -2.19 3.48
N HIS A 68 -6.57 -0.93 3.45
CA HIS A 68 -5.66 0.20 3.61
C HIS A 68 -5.70 0.68 5.07
N VAL A 69 -4.62 0.45 5.81
CA VAL A 69 -4.47 0.93 7.19
C VAL A 69 -3.75 2.28 7.18
N PHE A 70 -4.15 3.20 8.03
CA PHE A 70 -3.72 4.60 7.99
C PHE A 70 -4.03 5.25 6.64
N SER A 71 -5.25 5.04 6.16
CA SER A 71 -5.58 5.32 4.77
C SER A 71 -5.49 6.79 4.38
N GLY A 72 -5.71 7.72 5.32
CA GLY A 72 -5.82 9.12 4.95
C GLY A 72 -6.83 9.30 3.82
N GLN A 73 -6.43 10.02 2.80
CA GLN A 73 -7.19 10.17 1.55
C GLN A 73 -6.63 9.24 0.47
N VAL A 74 -6.68 7.93 0.70
CA VAL A 74 -6.21 6.96 -0.29
C VAL A 74 -7.05 7.03 -1.57
N ASP A 75 -6.37 6.92 -2.72
CA ASP A 75 -7.04 6.86 -4.02
C ASP A 75 -7.57 5.43 -4.27
N LEU A 76 -8.85 5.22 -3.97
CA LEU A 76 -9.50 3.93 -4.17
C LEU A 76 -9.71 3.59 -5.65
N ALA A 77 -9.59 4.56 -6.56
CA ALA A 77 -9.59 4.27 -7.99
C ALA A 77 -8.27 3.62 -8.42
N ALA A 78 -7.14 4.00 -7.79
CA ALA A 78 -5.86 3.37 -8.06
C ALA A 78 -5.76 1.97 -7.45
N MET A 79 -6.29 1.78 -6.25
CA MET A 79 -6.34 0.48 -5.59
C MET A 79 -7.61 0.37 -4.76
N PRO A 80 -8.67 -0.23 -5.30
CA PRO A 80 -9.92 -0.45 -4.56
C PRO A 80 -9.70 -1.30 -3.32
N GLY A 81 -10.42 -1.00 -2.25
CA GLY A 81 -10.35 -1.76 -1.01
C GLY A 81 -11.08 -1.05 0.11
N ASP A 82 -11.05 -1.68 1.27
CA ASP A 82 -11.58 -1.09 2.50
C ASP A 82 -10.50 -0.27 3.20
N THR A 83 -10.91 0.62 4.08
CA THR A 83 -10.03 1.60 4.70
C THR A 83 -10.16 1.63 6.21
N VAL A 84 -9.08 1.88 6.90
CA VAL A 84 -9.04 2.11 8.35
C VAL A 84 -8.32 3.44 8.61
N ASP A 85 -8.98 4.30 9.33
CA ASP A 85 -8.38 5.56 9.81
C ASP A 85 -9.03 5.97 11.13
N CYS A 86 -8.31 6.68 11.96
CA CYS A 86 -8.85 7.20 13.22
C CYS A 86 -9.70 8.46 13.04
N ASN A 87 -9.60 9.11 11.88
CA ASN A 87 -10.34 10.33 11.59
C ASN A 87 -11.67 10.03 10.89
N PRO A 88 -12.82 10.15 11.59
CA PRO A 88 -14.13 9.85 10.98
C PRO A 88 -14.50 10.83 9.86
N ALA A 89 -13.89 12.00 9.78
CA ALA A 89 -14.15 12.97 8.71
C ALA A 89 -13.70 12.45 7.33
N LEU A 90 -12.80 11.47 7.29
CA LEU A 90 -12.36 10.82 6.06
C LEU A 90 -13.31 9.72 5.58
N ALA A 91 -14.36 9.43 6.35
CA ALA A 91 -15.35 8.38 6.07
C ALA A 91 -14.71 7.02 5.74
N PRO A 92 -13.77 6.50 6.58
CA PRO A 92 -13.17 5.20 6.34
C PRO A 92 -14.20 4.08 6.53
N THR A 93 -13.90 2.90 5.98
CA THR A 93 -14.72 1.70 6.23
C THR A 93 -14.79 1.39 7.73
N TYR A 94 -13.65 1.48 8.40
CA TYR A 94 -13.54 1.29 9.85
C TYR A 94 -12.88 2.52 10.49
N VAL A 95 -13.54 3.11 11.46
CA VAL A 95 -12.92 4.15 12.30
C VAL A 95 -12.25 3.45 13.47
N ALA A 96 -10.93 3.38 13.44
CA ALA A 96 -10.15 2.70 14.47
C ALA A 96 -8.73 3.28 14.55
N ASP A 97 -8.14 3.19 15.74
CA ASP A 97 -6.73 3.44 15.95
C ASP A 97 -5.93 2.20 15.47
N ALA A 98 -4.88 2.40 14.72
CA ALA A 98 -4.04 1.31 14.21
C ALA A 98 -3.33 0.52 15.32
N HIS A 99 -3.25 1.07 16.53
CA HIS A 99 -2.78 0.33 17.72
C HIS A 99 -3.85 -0.63 18.27
N ASP A 100 -5.11 -0.50 17.84
CA ASP A 100 -6.20 -1.36 18.27
C ASP A 100 -7.11 -1.68 17.07
N LEU A 101 -6.80 -2.76 16.38
CA LEU A 101 -7.54 -3.24 15.21
C LEU A 101 -8.45 -4.43 15.54
N ARG A 102 -8.81 -4.64 16.81
CA ARG A 102 -9.62 -5.79 17.23
C ARG A 102 -11.00 -5.86 16.56
N ALA A 103 -11.58 -4.72 16.25
CA ALA A 103 -12.88 -4.64 15.58
C ALA A 103 -12.77 -4.82 14.04
N VAL A 104 -11.57 -4.87 13.50
CA VAL A 104 -11.33 -5.00 12.06
C VAL A 104 -11.05 -6.47 11.73
N PRO A 105 -11.81 -7.06 10.77
CA PRO A 105 -11.65 -8.48 10.43
C PRO A 105 -10.44 -8.70 9.51
N LEU A 106 -9.24 -8.58 10.04
CA LEU A 106 -7.99 -8.64 9.27
C LEU A 106 -7.84 -9.94 8.47
N ALA A 107 -8.35 -11.06 8.99
CA ALA A 107 -8.26 -12.37 8.33
C ALA A 107 -9.08 -12.47 7.04
N GLU A 108 -10.00 -11.54 6.80
CA GLU A 108 -10.81 -11.50 5.58
C GLU A 108 -10.10 -10.84 4.41
N TYR A 109 -8.95 -10.21 4.63
CA TYR A 109 -8.19 -9.51 3.61
C TYR A 109 -6.97 -10.32 3.17
N ASP A 110 -6.67 -10.28 1.88
CA ASP A 110 -5.52 -10.96 1.30
C ASP A 110 -4.34 -10.03 1.02
N LEU A 111 -4.52 -8.73 1.23
CA LEU A 111 -3.46 -7.73 1.21
C LEU A 111 -3.79 -6.62 2.21
N VAL A 112 -2.90 -6.39 3.15
CA VAL A 112 -3.00 -5.29 4.10
C VAL A 112 -1.85 -4.33 3.83
N GLY A 113 -2.19 -3.14 3.36
CA GLY A 113 -1.23 -2.10 3.06
C GLY A 113 -1.23 -1.01 4.11
N TYR A 114 -0.06 -0.60 4.54
CA TYR A 114 0.09 0.57 5.39
C TYR A 114 1.44 1.24 5.15
N LEU A 115 1.46 2.53 5.37
CA LEU A 115 2.71 3.29 5.36
C LEU A 115 2.97 3.74 6.80
N PRO A 116 3.99 3.20 7.48
CA PRO A 116 4.30 3.64 8.83
C PRO A 116 4.67 5.11 8.81
N ARG A 117 4.08 5.88 9.73
CA ARG A 117 4.52 7.26 9.90
C ARG A 117 5.93 7.25 10.46
N VAL A 118 6.83 7.88 9.74
CA VAL A 118 8.10 8.26 10.32
C VAL A 118 7.85 9.53 11.12
N LEU A 119 7.80 9.40 12.43
CA LEU A 119 7.80 10.56 13.31
C LEU A 119 9.23 11.02 13.46
N VAL A 120 9.47 12.15 12.93
CA VAL A 120 10.76 12.83 13.13
C VAL A 120 10.67 13.71 14.36
#